data_f6d416a708be926593220a8f5069d3a0
#
_entry.id   f6d416a708be926593220a8f5069d3a0
#
_cell.length_a   1.000
_cell.length_b   1.000
_cell.length_c   1.000
_cell.angle_alpha   90.00
_cell.angle_beta   90.00
_cell.angle_gamma   90.00
#
_symmetry.space_group_name_H-M   'P 1'
#
loop_
_entity.id
_entity.type
_entity.pdbx_description
1 polymer ?
#
loop_
_entity_poly.entity_id
_entity_poly.type
_entity_poly.pdbx_seq_one_letter_code
_entity_poly.pdbx_strand_id
1 'polypeptide(L)'
;SELVSAITPILAARAVDPDEHVRAKLAELIYNLDYDTICHHIPLRIFQELAQRGKDRRATVRNRALDALGRSFSLAYAESGSASIFADKFAWIPGAVLNCNLTGSCDVTRSVLHTWETYIVPPNDPSYAQRLHTVTSLLDDNERSVFFYLTNLRLSRPTALDVYMECCDRKDSSRLSACIQAIAAILNDPDVPNVLHSFANEPDEFLLNSMRVCFDPSTPLSKSTQTRHEAISYMQEKLPEMINVLSECLWTGSFPILN
;
A
#
# COMPACT_ATOMS: atom_id res chain seq x y z
N SER A 1 -21.11 -22.13 -15.91
CA SER A 1 -20.77 -23.15 -16.90
C SER A 1 -20.02 -24.29 -16.21
N GLU A 2 -20.08 -25.51 -16.77
CA GLU A 2 -19.39 -26.71 -16.23
C GLU A 2 -17.88 -26.46 -16.07
N LEU A 3 -17.26 -25.71 -16.99
CA LEU A 3 -15.84 -25.35 -16.94
C LEU A 3 -15.50 -24.55 -15.69
N VAL A 4 -16.31 -23.54 -15.33
CA VAL A 4 -16.11 -22.73 -14.13
C VAL A 4 -16.21 -23.60 -12.87
N SER A 5 -17.17 -24.52 -12.82
CA SER A 5 -17.33 -25.45 -11.69
C SER A 5 -16.15 -26.40 -11.55
N ALA A 6 -15.52 -26.82 -12.67
CA ALA A 6 -14.36 -27.70 -12.65
C ALA A 6 -13.06 -26.97 -12.26
N ILE A 7 -12.89 -25.70 -12.68
CA ILE A 7 -11.67 -24.92 -12.42
C ILE A 7 -11.66 -24.34 -11.00
N THR A 8 -12.82 -23.99 -10.44
CA THR A 8 -12.93 -23.34 -9.13
C THR A 8 -12.20 -24.09 -8.01
N PRO A 9 -12.37 -25.41 -7.81
CA PRO A 9 -11.67 -26.15 -6.74
C PRO A 9 -10.15 -26.17 -6.96
N ILE A 10 -9.71 -26.19 -8.23
CA ILE A 10 -8.29 -26.17 -8.58
C ILE A 10 -7.68 -24.83 -8.17
N LEU A 11 -8.29 -23.71 -8.55
CA LEU A 11 -7.81 -22.39 -8.20
C LEU A 11 -7.82 -22.16 -6.68
N ALA A 12 -8.88 -22.58 -6.00
CA ALA A 12 -8.99 -22.50 -4.54
C ALA A 12 -7.87 -23.30 -3.83
N ALA A 13 -7.55 -24.50 -4.33
CA ALA A 13 -6.44 -25.27 -3.81
C ALA A 13 -5.09 -24.59 -4.01
N ARG A 14 -4.87 -23.88 -5.13
CA ARG A 14 -3.64 -23.12 -5.36
C ARG A 14 -3.53 -21.87 -4.47
N ALA A 15 -4.64 -21.31 -4.03
CA ALA A 15 -4.61 -20.20 -3.06
C ALA A 15 -4.02 -20.60 -1.70
N VAL A 16 -4.14 -21.84 -1.30
CA VAL A 16 -3.64 -22.38 -0.02
C VAL A 16 -2.46 -23.33 -0.19
N ASP A 17 -1.83 -23.34 -1.36
CA ASP A 17 -0.67 -24.20 -1.67
C ASP A 17 0.45 -23.95 -0.65
N PRO A 18 1.18 -24.99 -0.18
CA PRO A 18 2.35 -24.82 0.68
C PRO A 18 3.43 -23.93 0.06
N ASP A 19 3.62 -24.02 -1.26
CA ASP A 19 4.61 -23.22 -1.97
C ASP A 19 4.12 -21.77 -2.17
N GLU A 20 4.92 -20.82 -1.67
CA GLU A 20 4.63 -19.40 -1.81
C GLU A 20 4.62 -18.91 -3.26
N HIS A 21 5.42 -19.51 -4.13
CA HIS A 21 5.47 -19.15 -5.56
C HIS A 21 4.16 -19.52 -6.26
N VAL A 22 3.56 -20.65 -5.89
CA VAL A 22 2.26 -21.08 -6.43
C VAL A 22 1.16 -20.11 -5.98
N ARG A 23 1.14 -19.75 -4.68
CA ARG A 23 0.16 -18.78 -4.16
C ARG A 23 0.31 -17.40 -4.83
N ALA A 24 1.56 -16.92 -4.97
CA ALA A 24 1.85 -15.65 -5.63
C ALA A 24 1.47 -15.67 -7.11
N LYS A 25 1.72 -16.79 -7.80
CA LYS A 25 1.38 -16.94 -9.22
C LYS A 25 -0.13 -16.98 -9.48
N LEU A 26 -0.91 -17.55 -8.56
CA LEU A 26 -2.36 -17.46 -8.65
C LEU A 26 -2.84 -16.00 -8.56
N ALA A 27 -2.31 -15.24 -7.61
CA ALA A 27 -2.67 -13.83 -7.48
C ALA A 27 -2.31 -13.03 -8.73
N GLU A 28 -1.11 -13.26 -9.29
CA GLU A 28 -0.66 -12.66 -10.54
C GLU A 28 -1.56 -13.05 -11.73
N LEU A 29 -2.02 -14.30 -11.80
CA LEU A 29 -2.96 -14.75 -12.81
C LEU A 29 -4.26 -13.94 -12.74
N ILE A 30 -4.86 -13.82 -11.56
CA ILE A 30 -6.10 -13.05 -11.37
C ILE A 30 -5.88 -11.57 -11.69
N TYR A 31 -4.73 -11.00 -11.31
CA TYR A 31 -4.36 -9.62 -11.63
C TYR A 31 -4.37 -9.34 -13.13
N ASN A 32 -3.95 -10.30 -13.96
CA ASN A 32 -3.82 -10.11 -15.41
C ASN A 32 -5.12 -10.36 -16.19
N LEU A 33 -6.20 -10.80 -15.54
CA LEU A 33 -7.48 -11.03 -16.22
C LEU A 33 -8.17 -9.71 -16.60
N ASP A 34 -8.97 -9.76 -17.66
CA ASP A 34 -9.85 -8.67 -18.06
C ASP A 34 -11.14 -8.63 -17.22
N TYR A 35 -11.88 -7.53 -17.34
CA TYR A 35 -13.12 -7.29 -16.60
C TYR A 35 -14.17 -8.38 -16.82
N ASP A 36 -14.39 -8.79 -18.08
CA ASP A 36 -15.43 -9.77 -18.42
C ASP A 36 -15.15 -11.12 -17.77
N THR A 37 -13.89 -11.57 -17.86
CA THR A 37 -13.44 -12.80 -17.20
C THR A 37 -13.60 -12.74 -15.67
N ILE A 38 -13.18 -11.62 -15.06
CA ILE A 38 -13.30 -11.38 -13.61
C ILE A 38 -14.78 -11.43 -13.18
N CYS A 39 -15.64 -10.74 -13.91
CA CYS A 39 -17.06 -10.64 -13.56
C CYS A 39 -17.83 -11.94 -13.74
N HIS A 40 -17.63 -12.61 -14.86
CA HIS A 40 -18.49 -13.70 -15.27
C HIS A 40 -17.91 -15.10 -15.08
N HIS A 41 -16.58 -15.22 -15.01
CA HIS A 41 -15.92 -16.53 -15.01
C HIS A 41 -15.15 -16.85 -13.72
N ILE A 42 -14.73 -15.85 -12.94
CA ILE A 42 -14.09 -16.09 -11.65
C ILE A 42 -15.14 -16.06 -10.53
N PRO A 43 -15.34 -17.15 -9.78
CA PRO A 43 -16.28 -17.18 -8.65
C PRO A 43 -15.85 -16.27 -7.50
N LEU A 44 -16.82 -15.72 -6.76
CA LEU A 44 -16.60 -14.91 -5.56
C LEU A 44 -15.62 -15.56 -4.57
N ARG A 45 -15.71 -16.89 -4.40
CA ARG A 45 -14.84 -17.64 -3.50
C ARG A 45 -13.36 -17.42 -3.78
N ILE A 46 -12.95 -17.29 -5.04
CA ILE A 46 -11.53 -17.07 -5.37
C ILE A 46 -11.05 -15.71 -4.86
N PHE A 47 -11.87 -14.66 -4.96
CA PHE A 47 -11.54 -13.34 -4.38
C PHE A 47 -11.49 -13.39 -2.85
N GLN A 48 -12.36 -14.18 -2.21
CA GLN A 48 -12.32 -14.39 -0.76
C GLN A 48 -11.03 -15.12 -0.33
N GLU A 49 -10.59 -16.13 -1.08
CA GLU A 49 -9.29 -16.79 -0.84
C GLU A 49 -8.12 -15.82 -1.05
N LEU A 50 -8.16 -14.94 -2.06
CA LEU A 50 -7.16 -13.90 -2.24
C LEU A 50 -7.14 -12.92 -1.06
N ALA A 51 -8.29 -12.56 -0.51
CA ALA A 51 -8.35 -11.68 0.67
C ALA A 51 -7.65 -12.33 1.88
N GLN A 52 -7.76 -13.66 2.05
CA GLN A 52 -6.97 -14.36 3.07
C GLN A 52 -5.46 -14.29 2.78
N ARG A 53 -5.06 -14.27 1.51
CA ARG A 53 -3.63 -14.12 1.11
C ARG A 53 -3.13 -12.68 1.32
N GLY A 54 -4.00 -11.69 1.36
CA GLY A 54 -3.65 -10.33 1.82
C GLY A 54 -3.07 -10.28 3.25
N LYS A 55 -3.28 -11.36 4.03
CA LYS A 55 -2.69 -11.58 5.37
C LYS A 55 -1.54 -12.60 5.37
N ASP A 56 -1.03 -12.99 4.19
CA ASP A 56 0.04 -13.98 4.09
C ASP A 56 1.33 -13.44 4.75
N ARG A 57 2.05 -14.31 5.45
CA ARG A 57 3.33 -13.98 6.09
C ARG A 57 4.42 -13.58 5.07
N ARG A 58 4.31 -14.06 3.83
CA ARG A 58 5.24 -13.72 2.74
C ARG A 58 4.81 -12.46 2.04
N ALA A 59 5.64 -11.43 2.08
CA ALA A 59 5.35 -10.13 1.48
C ALA A 59 5.00 -10.21 0.00
N THR A 60 5.71 -11.07 -0.76
CA THR A 60 5.44 -11.28 -2.20
C THR A 60 4.04 -11.78 -2.46
N VAL A 61 3.56 -12.77 -1.67
CA VAL A 61 2.20 -13.31 -1.79
C VAL A 61 1.17 -12.25 -1.42
N ARG A 62 1.39 -11.59 -0.27
CA ARG A 62 0.51 -10.54 0.26
C ARG A 62 0.31 -9.41 -0.75
N ASN A 63 1.41 -8.84 -1.26
CA ASN A 63 1.36 -7.71 -2.18
C ASN A 63 0.62 -8.08 -3.46
N ARG A 64 0.95 -9.20 -4.08
CA ARG A 64 0.26 -9.66 -5.31
C ARG A 64 -1.23 -9.93 -5.08
N ALA A 65 -1.60 -10.48 -3.93
CA ALA A 65 -3.00 -10.72 -3.60
C ALA A 65 -3.78 -9.41 -3.41
N LEU A 66 -3.19 -8.43 -2.72
CA LEU A 66 -3.77 -7.12 -2.53
C LEU A 66 -3.89 -6.36 -3.86
N ASP A 67 -2.87 -6.41 -4.71
CA ASP A 67 -2.91 -5.80 -6.05
C ASP A 67 -4.00 -6.43 -6.93
N ALA A 68 -4.13 -7.76 -6.90
CA ALA A 68 -5.16 -8.46 -7.65
C ALA A 68 -6.57 -8.06 -7.19
N LEU A 69 -6.79 -7.96 -5.88
CA LEU A 69 -8.06 -7.50 -5.32
C LEU A 69 -8.34 -6.04 -5.68
N GLY A 70 -7.37 -5.17 -5.46
CA GLY A 70 -7.50 -3.75 -5.75
C GLY A 70 -7.81 -3.47 -7.21
N ARG A 71 -7.06 -4.12 -8.13
CA ARG A 71 -7.31 -4.00 -9.57
C ARG A 71 -8.68 -4.55 -9.96
N SER A 72 -9.10 -5.69 -9.41
CA SER A 72 -10.43 -6.25 -9.69
C SER A 72 -11.54 -5.30 -9.25
N PHE A 73 -11.40 -4.67 -8.07
CA PHE A 73 -12.30 -3.62 -7.61
C PHE A 73 -12.30 -2.41 -8.55
N SER A 74 -11.12 -1.94 -8.96
CA SER A 74 -11.00 -0.76 -9.83
C SER A 74 -11.68 -0.98 -11.18
N LEU A 75 -11.49 -2.14 -11.81
CA LEU A 75 -12.15 -2.51 -13.06
C LEU A 75 -13.68 -2.57 -12.90
N ALA A 76 -14.15 -3.21 -11.83
CA ALA A 76 -15.57 -3.34 -11.56
C ALA A 76 -16.22 -1.98 -11.21
N TYR A 77 -15.50 -1.08 -10.54
CA TYR A 77 -15.97 0.26 -10.22
C TYR A 77 -16.15 1.11 -11.49
N ALA A 78 -15.22 1.03 -12.43
CA ALA A 78 -15.30 1.76 -13.70
C ALA A 78 -16.53 1.36 -14.53
N GLU A 79 -16.94 0.10 -14.47
CA GLU A 79 -18.06 -0.48 -15.21
C GLU A 79 -19.36 -0.53 -14.38
N SER A 80 -19.40 0.13 -13.23
CA SER A 80 -20.49 0.04 -12.23
C SER A 80 -21.88 0.52 -12.70
N GLY A 81 -22.06 0.82 -13.98
CA GLY A 81 -23.37 1.01 -14.61
C GLY A 81 -24.33 -0.20 -14.46
N SER A 82 -23.81 -1.42 -14.16
CA SER A 82 -24.59 -2.60 -13.79
C SER A 82 -24.48 -2.86 -12.28
N ALA A 83 -25.24 -2.10 -11.52
CA ALA A 83 -25.17 -2.00 -10.06
C ALA A 83 -25.20 -3.32 -9.28
N SER A 84 -25.85 -4.39 -9.79
CA SER A 84 -26.03 -5.64 -9.03
C SER A 84 -24.74 -6.48 -8.92
N ILE A 85 -23.99 -6.66 -10.01
CA ILE A 85 -22.78 -7.51 -9.99
C ILE A 85 -21.67 -6.85 -9.15
N PHE A 86 -21.55 -5.53 -9.21
CA PHE A 86 -20.61 -4.80 -8.38
C PHE A 86 -20.93 -4.98 -6.90
N ALA A 87 -22.19 -4.78 -6.48
CA ALA A 87 -22.60 -4.92 -5.09
C ALA A 87 -22.34 -6.32 -4.54
N ASP A 88 -22.72 -7.37 -5.29
CA ASP A 88 -22.63 -8.74 -4.82
C ASP A 88 -21.19 -9.29 -4.78
N LYS A 89 -20.32 -8.83 -5.68
CA LYS A 89 -19.05 -9.49 -5.92
C LYS A 89 -17.83 -8.69 -5.50
N PHE A 90 -17.89 -7.35 -5.53
CA PHE A 90 -16.70 -6.51 -5.36
C PHE A 90 -16.82 -5.45 -4.27
N ALA A 91 -18.02 -5.08 -3.84
CA ALA A 91 -18.26 -4.00 -2.88
C ALA A 91 -17.59 -4.23 -1.50
N TRP A 92 -17.33 -5.45 -1.13
CA TRP A 92 -16.66 -5.84 0.14
C TRP A 92 -15.13 -5.73 0.08
N ILE A 93 -14.54 -5.58 -1.11
CA ILE A 93 -13.07 -5.59 -1.28
C ILE A 93 -12.38 -4.47 -0.54
N PRO A 94 -12.84 -3.20 -0.56
CA PRO A 94 -12.21 -2.11 0.19
C PRO A 94 -12.08 -2.44 1.68
N GLY A 95 -13.13 -2.94 2.29
CA GLY A 95 -13.13 -3.38 3.68
C GLY A 95 -12.16 -4.53 3.94
N ALA A 96 -12.13 -5.54 3.06
CA ALA A 96 -11.20 -6.64 3.19
C ALA A 96 -9.73 -6.20 3.09
N VAL A 97 -9.42 -5.24 2.23
CA VAL A 97 -8.06 -4.64 2.12
C VAL A 97 -7.69 -3.94 3.43
N LEU A 98 -8.56 -3.11 3.99
CA LEU A 98 -8.32 -2.46 5.29
C LEU A 98 -8.14 -3.47 6.43
N ASN A 99 -8.95 -4.53 6.44
CA ASN A 99 -8.88 -5.61 7.43
C ASN A 99 -7.56 -6.42 7.37
N CYS A 100 -6.76 -6.29 6.32
CA CYS A 100 -5.41 -6.83 6.31
C CYS A 100 -4.46 -6.07 7.25
N ASN A 101 -4.74 -4.81 7.58
CA ASN A 101 -3.90 -3.99 8.46
C ASN A 101 -4.06 -4.29 9.97
N LEU A 102 -4.89 -5.24 10.37
CA LEU A 102 -5.13 -5.57 11.78
C LEU A 102 -3.88 -6.00 12.55
N THR A 103 -2.83 -6.43 11.88
CA THR A 103 -1.55 -6.79 12.52
C THR A 103 -0.68 -5.59 12.85
N GLY A 104 -0.96 -4.41 12.29
CA GLY A 104 -0.23 -3.16 12.54
C GLY A 104 1.25 -3.16 12.13
N SER A 105 1.75 -4.18 11.42
CA SER A 105 3.13 -4.15 10.95
C SER A 105 3.30 -3.14 9.82
N CYS A 106 4.43 -2.43 9.81
CA CYS A 106 4.74 -1.40 8.80
C CYS A 106 4.63 -1.92 7.37
N ASP A 107 5.13 -3.14 7.12
CA ASP A 107 5.04 -3.81 5.82
C ASP A 107 3.60 -4.00 5.34
N VAL A 108 2.73 -4.46 6.23
CA VAL A 108 1.32 -4.68 5.90
C VAL A 108 0.63 -3.35 5.66
N THR A 109 0.86 -2.38 6.54
CA THR A 109 0.32 -1.03 6.40
C THR A 109 0.70 -0.40 5.07
N ARG A 110 1.98 -0.51 4.67
CA ARG A 110 2.47 -0.05 3.38
C ARG A 110 1.75 -0.72 2.21
N SER A 111 1.61 -2.05 2.25
CA SER A 111 0.92 -2.81 1.20
C SER A 111 -0.55 -2.39 1.07
N VAL A 112 -1.23 -2.21 2.20
CA VAL A 112 -2.63 -1.75 2.25
C VAL A 112 -2.77 -0.33 1.68
N LEU A 113 -1.91 0.61 2.11
CA LEU A 113 -1.91 1.98 1.60
C LEU A 113 -1.60 2.04 0.11
N HIS A 114 -0.60 1.27 -0.36
CA HIS A 114 -0.29 1.17 -1.78
C HIS A 114 -1.50 0.71 -2.60
N THR A 115 -2.14 -0.39 -2.18
CA THR A 115 -3.34 -0.91 -2.86
C THR A 115 -4.48 0.10 -2.84
N TRP A 116 -4.67 0.79 -1.70
CA TRP A 116 -5.70 1.80 -1.55
C TRP A 116 -5.51 2.97 -2.53
N GLU A 117 -4.30 3.54 -2.57
CA GLU A 117 -3.96 4.68 -3.43
C GLU A 117 -3.84 4.34 -4.91
N THR A 118 -3.47 3.10 -5.22
CA THR A 118 -3.29 2.69 -6.63
C THR A 118 -4.61 2.26 -7.27
N TYR A 119 -5.47 1.56 -6.52
CA TYR A 119 -6.61 0.88 -7.11
C TYR A 119 -7.95 1.28 -6.50
N ILE A 120 -8.04 1.43 -5.16
CA ILE A 120 -9.34 1.61 -4.48
C ILE A 120 -9.82 3.06 -4.64
N VAL A 121 -9.00 4.04 -4.25
CA VAL A 121 -9.28 5.48 -4.39
C VAL A 121 -8.04 6.17 -4.94
N PRO A 122 -7.76 6.06 -6.25
CA PRO A 122 -6.61 6.71 -6.86
C PRO A 122 -6.71 8.23 -6.75
N PRO A 123 -5.66 8.91 -6.24
CA PRO A 123 -5.69 10.36 -6.05
C PRO A 123 -5.77 11.18 -7.36
N ASN A 124 -5.36 10.57 -8.48
CA ASN A 124 -5.43 11.19 -9.80
C ASN A 124 -6.76 10.93 -10.53
N ASP A 125 -7.70 10.21 -9.92
CA ASP A 125 -9.01 9.97 -10.49
C ASP A 125 -9.80 11.29 -10.55
N PRO A 126 -10.31 11.73 -11.71
CA PRO A 126 -11.12 12.95 -11.83
C PRO A 126 -12.35 12.92 -10.91
N SER A 127 -12.88 11.75 -10.59
CA SER A 127 -14.02 11.54 -9.70
C SER A 127 -13.60 11.21 -8.26
N TYR A 128 -12.37 11.53 -7.84
CA TYR A 128 -11.79 11.15 -6.55
C TYR A 128 -12.76 11.36 -5.36
N ALA A 129 -13.34 12.54 -5.23
CA ALA A 129 -14.23 12.85 -4.11
C ALA A 129 -15.50 11.98 -4.11
N GLN A 130 -16.11 11.75 -5.27
CA GLN A 130 -17.27 10.88 -5.40
C GLN A 130 -16.91 9.42 -5.13
N ARG A 131 -15.78 8.96 -5.66
CA ARG A 131 -15.28 7.60 -5.45
C ARG A 131 -14.95 7.37 -3.98
N LEU A 132 -14.28 8.31 -3.31
CA LEU A 132 -14.01 8.25 -1.88
C LEU A 132 -15.30 8.16 -1.07
N HIS A 133 -16.30 9.01 -1.38
CA HIS A 133 -17.60 8.95 -0.72
C HIS A 133 -18.30 7.61 -0.92
N THR A 134 -18.33 7.09 -2.16
CA THR A 134 -18.91 5.77 -2.45
C THR A 134 -18.19 4.66 -1.70
N VAL A 135 -16.85 4.63 -1.75
CA VAL A 135 -16.06 3.59 -1.09
C VAL A 135 -16.24 3.64 0.43
N THR A 136 -16.21 4.83 1.05
CA THR A 136 -16.41 4.95 2.50
C THR A 136 -17.82 4.56 2.94
N SER A 137 -18.82 4.68 2.08
CA SER A 137 -20.18 4.22 2.36
C SER A 137 -20.32 2.69 2.36
N LEU A 138 -19.41 1.97 1.70
CA LEU A 138 -19.38 0.50 1.68
C LEU A 138 -18.73 -0.09 2.94
N LEU A 139 -17.98 0.70 3.71
CA LEU A 139 -17.24 0.25 4.88
C LEU A 139 -18.15 0.09 6.10
N ASP A 140 -17.92 -0.95 6.89
CA ASP A 140 -18.50 -1.07 8.21
C ASP A 140 -17.79 -0.14 9.24
N ASP A 141 -18.25 -0.12 10.49
CA ASP A 141 -17.72 0.78 11.53
C ASP A 141 -16.28 0.44 11.92
N ASN A 142 -15.91 -0.84 11.92
CA ASN A 142 -14.53 -1.26 12.20
C ASN A 142 -13.60 -0.87 11.06
N GLU A 143 -14.02 -1.10 9.83
CA GLU A 143 -13.28 -0.75 8.63
C GLU A 143 -13.10 0.76 8.49
N ARG A 144 -14.14 1.55 8.80
CA ARG A 144 -14.04 3.02 8.91
C ARG A 144 -13.03 3.45 9.96
N SER A 145 -13.03 2.79 11.11
CA SER A 145 -12.04 3.09 12.18
C SER A 145 -10.61 2.83 11.71
N VAL A 146 -10.36 1.74 11.00
CA VAL A 146 -9.05 1.46 10.38
C VAL A 146 -8.70 2.50 9.33
N PHE A 147 -9.65 2.87 8.47
CA PHE A 147 -9.46 3.91 7.46
C PHE A 147 -9.07 5.26 8.08
N PHE A 148 -9.80 5.70 9.13
CA PHE A 148 -9.47 6.93 9.85
C PHE A 148 -8.13 6.84 10.58
N TYR A 149 -7.81 5.68 11.15
CA TYR A 149 -6.49 5.48 11.76
C TYR A 149 -5.38 5.66 10.72
N LEU A 150 -5.48 5.03 9.54
CA LEU A 150 -4.49 5.15 8.47
C LEU A 150 -4.38 6.58 7.91
N THR A 151 -5.50 7.30 7.78
CA THR A 151 -5.48 8.71 7.37
C THR A 151 -4.92 9.61 8.46
N ASN A 152 -5.23 9.38 9.73
CA ASN A 152 -4.71 10.15 10.85
C ASN A 152 -3.20 9.96 11.06
N LEU A 153 -2.66 8.76 10.77
CA LEU A 153 -1.21 8.54 10.81
C LEU A 153 -0.44 9.53 9.92
N ARG A 154 -1.03 9.93 8.79
CA ARG A 154 -0.44 10.93 7.89
C ARG A 154 -0.49 12.36 8.45
N LEU A 155 -1.44 12.63 9.34
CA LEU A 155 -1.64 13.97 9.93
C LEU A 155 -0.91 14.16 11.25
N SER A 156 -0.43 13.06 11.86
CA SER A 156 0.28 13.12 13.15
C SER A 156 1.68 13.71 13.00
N ARG A 157 1.96 14.80 13.71
CA ARG A 157 3.23 15.53 13.63
C ARG A 157 3.81 15.83 15.03
N PRO A 158 5.14 15.94 15.15
CA PRO A 158 6.16 15.58 14.16
C PRO A 158 6.34 14.07 14.03
N THR A 159 6.67 13.61 12.83
CA THR A 159 7.09 12.22 12.60
C THR A 159 8.59 12.07 12.85
N ALA A 160 9.08 10.83 13.03
CA ALA A 160 10.52 10.56 13.13
C ALA A 160 11.26 11.08 11.89
N LEU A 161 10.65 10.99 10.72
CA LEU A 161 11.24 11.48 9.47
C LEU A 161 11.24 13.00 9.37
N ASP A 162 10.23 13.71 9.90
CA ASP A 162 10.25 15.18 9.98
C ASP A 162 11.46 15.67 10.79
N VAL A 163 11.68 15.03 11.94
CA VAL A 163 12.83 15.37 12.80
C VAL A 163 14.14 15.00 12.13
N TYR A 164 14.20 13.87 11.43
CA TYR A 164 15.38 13.45 10.65
C TYR A 164 15.72 14.47 9.56
N MET A 165 14.75 14.91 8.75
CA MET A 165 14.95 15.92 7.71
C MET A 165 15.42 17.25 8.31
N GLU A 166 14.87 17.66 9.47
CA GLU A 166 15.32 18.85 10.18
C GLU A 166 16.78 18.71 10.66
N CYS A 167 17.18 17.52 11.12
CA CYS A 167 18.58 17.26 11.50
C CYS A 167 19.52 17.30 10.30
N CYS A 168 19.12 16.79 9.13
CA CYS A 168 19.89 16.90 7.89
C CYS A 168 20.11 18.38 7.48
N ASP A 169 19.05 19.20 7.52
CA ASP A 169 19.12 20.62 7.17
C ASP A 169 20.02 21.42 8.11
N ARG A 170 19.89 21.19 9.41
CA ARG A 170 20.61 21.93 10.45
C ARG A 170 21.97 21.35 10.78
N LYS A 171 22.32 20.19 10.21
CA LYS A 171 23.50 19.40 10.56
C LYS A 171 23.58 19.11 12.07
N ASP A 172 22.39 18.85 12.67
CA ASP A 172 22.28 18.54 14.10
C ASP A 172 22.54 17.06 14.36
N SER A 173 23.80 16.74 14.62
CA SER A 173 24.24 15.38 14.94
C SER A 173 23.74 14.87 16.29
N SER A 174 23.34 15.76 17.20
CA SER A 174 22.94 15.37 18.56
C SER A 174 21.60 14.60 18.58
N ARG A 175 20.67 14.98 17.70
CA ARG A 175 19.34 14.37 17.58
C ARG A 175 19.26 13.30 16.47
N LEU A 176 20.22 13.35 15.53
CA LEU A 176 20.21 12.50 14.34
C LEU A 176 20.18 11.01 14.69
N SER A 177 21.07 10.57 15.57
CA SER A 177 21.13 9.16 15.96
C SER A 177 19.85 8.65 16.63
N ALA A 178 19.19 9.46 17.46
CA ALA A 178 17.92 9.09 18.07
C ALA A 178 16.81 8.98 17.04
N CYS A 179 16.74 9.89 16.06
CA CYS A 179 15.78 9.85 14.97
C CYS A 179 15.98 8.61 14.10
N ILE A 180 17.22 8.29 13.74
CA ILE A 180 17.56 7.10 12.95
C ILE A 180 17.16 5.83 13.68
N GLN A 181 17.41 5.72 14.99
CA GLN A 181 16.97 4.57 15.78
C GLN A 181 15.45 4.43 15.83
N ALA A 182 14.72 5.54 15.95
CA ALA A 182 13.26 5.53 15.90
C ALA A 182 12.75 5.06 14.53
N ILE A 183 13.33 5.53 13.43
CA ILE A 183 12.98 5.08 12.07
C ILE A 183 13.32 3.60 11.90
N ALA A 184 14.50 3.14 12.35
CA ALA A 184 14.91 1.75 12.28
C ALA A 184 13.96 0.82 13.05
N ALA A 185 13.49 1.25 14.20
CA ALA A 185 12.50 0.49 14.99
C ALA A 185 11.14 0.38 14.26
N ILE A 186 10.73 1.42 13.53
CA ILE A 186 9.49 1.43 12.74
C ILE A 186 9.63 0.51 11.53
N LEU A 187 10.74 0.61 10.78
CA LEU A 187 10.96 -0.17 9.55
C LEU A 187 11.37 -1.62 9.83
N ASN A 188 11.87 -1.89 11.04
CA ASN A 188 12.38 -3.21 11.45
C ASN A 188 13.41 -3.79 10.45
N ASP A 189 14.31 -2.93 9.95
CA ASP A 189 15.34 -3.26 8.98
C ASP A 189 16.72 -2.88 9.57
N PRO A 190 17.67 -3.83 9.67
CA PRO A 190 18.99 -3.59 10.26
C PRO A 190 19.88 -2.65 9.43
N ASP A 191 19.60 -2.48 8.14
CA ASP A 191 20.38 -1.61 7.25
C ASP A 191 20.01 -0.15 7.37
N VAL A 192 18.85 0.18 7.93
CA VAL A 192 18.34 1.55 8.08
C VAL A 192 19.34 2.50 8.73
N PRO A 193 20.00 2.17 9.86
CA PRO A 193 20.93 3.10 10.49
C PRO A 193 22.10 3.47 9.57
N ASN A 194 22.67 2.50 8.87
CA ASN A 194 23.81 2.72 7.99
C ASN A 194 23.43 3.62 6.80
N VAL A 195 22.31 3.32 6.15
CA VAL A 195 21.83 4.07 4.99
C VAL A 195 21.47 5.51 5.39
N LEU A 196 20.71 5.70 6.47
CA LEU A 196 20.29 7.04 6.89
C LEU A 196 21.45 7.88 7.44
N HIS A 197 22.45 7.27 8.09
CA HIS A 197 23.68 7.99 8.46
C HIS A 197 24.47 8.40 7.21
N SER A 198 24.61 7.53 6.22
CA SER A 198 25.28 7.84 4.97
C SER A 198 24.58 8.99 4.23
N PHE A 199 23.26 8.91 4.09
CA PHE A 199 22.46 9.94 3.45
C PHE A 199 22.51 11.28 4.20
N ALA A 200 22.54 11.29 5.53
CA ALA A 200 22.63 12.52 6.32
C ALA A 200 23.99 13.22 6.20
N ASN A 201 25.07 12.48 5.90
CA ASN A 201 26.39 13.07 5.66
C ASN A 201 26.47 13.84 4.32
N GLU A 202 25.84 13.29 3.29
CA GLU A 202 25.77 13.87 1.94
C GLU A 202 24.32 13.80 1.43
N PRO A 203 23.43 14.66 1.94
CA PRO A 203 22.02 14.59 1.60
C PRO A 203 21.77 15.04 0.17
N ASP A 204 21.04 14.24 -0.59
CA ASP A 204 20.54 14.58 -1.91
C ASP A 204 19.39 15.57 -1.79
N GLU A 205 19.53 16.75 -2.35
CA GLU A 205 18.57 17.86 -2.23
C GLU A 205 17.22 17.51 -2.90
N PHE A 206 17.26 16.82 -4.03
CA PHE A 206 16.04 16.42 -4.72
C PHE A 206 15.21 15.46 -3.86
N LEU A 207 15.86 14.47 -3.24
CA LEU A 207 15.18 13.50 -2.37
C LEU A 207 14.67 14.14 -1.09
N LEU A 208 15.44 15.01 -0.44
CA LEU A 208 14.96 15.76 0.73
C LEU A 208 13.73 16.60 0.41
N ASN A 209 13.73 17.29 -0.73
CA ASN A 209 12.57 18.07 -1.17
C ASN A 209 11.37 17.17 -1.51
N SER A 210 11.63 16.05 -2.15
CA SER A 210 10.58 15.04 -2.44
C SER A 210 9.97 14.49 -1.15
N MET A 211 10.77 14.17 -0.14
CA MET A 211 10.28 13.74 1.17
C MET A 211 9.42 14.84 1.81
N ARG A 212 9.85 16.11 1.82
CA ARG A 212 9.04 17.20 2.35
C ARG A 212 7.68 17.31 1.68
N VAL A 213 7.66 17.26 0.34
CA VAL A 213 6.40 17.29 -0.43
C VAL A 213 5.52 16.11 -0.11
N CYS A 214 6.09 14.89 0.01
CA CYS A 214 5.34 13.68 0.31
C CYS A 214 4.70 13.69 1.71
N PHE A 215 5.33 14.37 2.68
CA PHE A 215 4.89 14.35 4.08
C PHE A 215 4.25 15.66 4.55
N ASP A 216 4.25 16.71 3.74
CA ASP A 216 3.50 17.92 4.06
C ASP A 216 1.99 17.65 3.98
N PRO A 217 1.26 17.76 5.13
CA PRO A 217 -0.17 17.51 5.15
C PRO A 217 -0.99 18.48 4.31
N SER A 218 -0.42 19.63 3.94
CA SER A 218 -1.05 20.59 3.03
C SER A 218 -0.90 20.22 1.55
N THR A 219 0.00 19.29 1.21
CA THR A 219 0.21 18.84 -0.16
C THR A 219 -0.95 17.94 -0.61
N PRO A 220 -1.58 18.25 -1.76
CA PRO A 220 -2.61 17.38 -2.33
C PRO A 220 -2.10 15.95 -2.52
N LEU A 221 -2.94 14.96 -2.22
CA LEU A 221 -2.56 13.55 -2.29
C LEU A 221 -2.06 13.13 -3.68
N SER A 222 -2.67 13.67 -4.75
CA SER A 222 -2.22 13.44 -6.13
C SER A 222 -0.77 13.88 -6.36
N LYS A 223 -0.42 15.07 -5.85
CA LYS A 223 0.95 15.59 -5.97
C LYS A 223 1.92 14.77 -5.13
N SER A 224 1.57 14.42 -3.90
CA SER A 224 2.40 13.58 -3.02
C SER A 224 2.66 12.21 -3.66
N THR A 225 1.65 11.57 -4.25
CA THR A 225 1.80 10.27 -4.93
C THR A 225 2.68 10.38 -6.16
N GLN A 226 2.50 11.42 -7.00
CA GLN A 226 3.32 11.66 -8.17
C GLN A 226 4.79 11.88 -7.77
N THR A 227 5.05 12.78 -6.80
CA THR A 227 6.40 13.06 -6.30
C THR A 227 7.07 11.81 -5.75
N ARG A 228 6.32 10.93 -5.08
CA ARG A 228 6.83 9.65 -4.57
C ARG A 228 7.30 8.73 -5.69
N HIS A 229 6.53 8.60 -6.77
CA HIS A 229 6.93 7.80 -7.92
C HIS A 229 8.16 8.37 -8.63
N GLU A 230 8.23 9.69 -8.77
CA GLU A 230 9.39 10.38 -9.35
C GLU A 230 10.64 10.16 -8.50
N ALA A 231 10.52 10.27 -7.17
CA ALA A 231 11.62 10.03 -6.25
C ALA A 231 12.11 8.57 -6.28
N ILE A 232 11.20 7.59 -6.37
CA ILE A 232 11.57 6.18 -6.51
C ILE A 232 12.31 5.94 -7.83
N SER A 233 11.83 6.48 -8.95
CA SER A 233 12.49 6.37 -10.24
C SER A 233 13.88 7.01 -10.23
N TYR A 234 14.01 8.16 -9.58
CA TYR A 234 15.30 8.84 -9.40
C TYR A 234 16.28 7.98 -8.58
N MET A 235 15.82 7.40 -7.47
CA MET A 235 16.68 6.52 -6.64
C MET A 235 17.13 5.26 -7.38
N GLN A 236 16.29 4.69 -8.24
CA GLN A 236 16.66 3.55 -9.08
C GLN A 236 17.85 3.86 -9.99
N GLU A 237 17.91 5.10 -10.47
CA GLU A 237 18.98 5.53 -11.38
C GLU A 237 20.24 6.01 -10.62
N LYS A 238 20.08 6.79 -9.56
CA LYS A 238 21.17 7.53 -8.92
C LYS A 238 21.69 6.94 -7.61
N LEU A 239 20.83 6.25 -6.86
CA LEU A 239 21.14 5.77 -5.51
C LEU A 239 20.64 4.33 -5.30
N PRO A 240 21.02 3.37 -6.18
CA PRO A 240 20.49 2.01 -6.14
C PRO A 240 20.80 1.28 -4.83
N GLU A 241 21.90 1.62 -4.14
CA GLU A 241 22.29 1.01 -2.88
C GLU A 241 21.39 1.44 -1.71
N MET A 242 20.77 2.62 -1.81
CA MET A 242 19.93 3.19 -0.75
C MET A 242 18.44 3.01 -1.00
N ILE A 243 18.05 2.53 -2.18
CA ILE A 243 16.66 2.54 -2.64
C ILE A 243 15.71 1.78 -1.71
N ASN A 244 16.13 0.65 -1.16
CA ASN A 244 15.29 -0.17 -0.30
C ASN A 244 14.84 0.61 0.93
N VAL A 245 15.79 1.20 1.66
CA VAL A 245 15.51 1.96 2.88
C VAL A 245 14.81 3.27 2.58
N LEU A 246 15.29 4.06 1.61
CA LEU A 246 14.72 5.39 1.33
C LEU A 246 13.32 5.28 0.71
N SER A 247 13.04 4.27 -0.12
CA SER A 247 11.68 4.04 -0.62
C SER A 247 10.74 3.64 0.51
N GLU A 248 11.20 2.83 1.47
CA GLU A 248 10.42 2.52 2.66
C GLU A 248 10.13 3.75 3.51
N CYS A 249 11.12 4.64 3.69
CA CYS A 249 10.90 5.92 4.35
C CYS A 249 9.82 6.75 3.64
N LEU A 250 9.80 6.79 2.31
CA LEU A 250 8.79 7.51 1.53
C LEU A 250 7.36 6.97 1.71
N TRP A 251 7.20 5.69 2.06
CA TRP A 251 5.90 5.09 2.32
C TRP A 251 5.49 5.15 3.79
N THR A 252 6.44 4.96 4.70
CA THR A 252 6.18 4.78 6.15
C THR A 252 6.51 6.00 7.00
N GLY A 253 7.21 6.97 6.45
CA GLY A 253 7.70 8.16 7.19
C GLY A 253 6.61 9.06 7.79
N SER A 254 5.35 8.82 7.46
CA SER A 254 4.21 9.50 8.08
C SER A 254 3.79 8.90 9.43
N PHE A 255 4.47 7.85 9.93
CA PHE A 255 4.16 7.29 11.24
C PHE A 255 4.67 8.19 12.38
N PRO A 256 3.83 8.45 13.40
CA PRO A 256 4.24 9.24 14.55
C PRO A 256 5.34 8.52 15.34
N ILE A 257 6.17 9.30 16.03
CA ILE A 257 7.08 8.75 17.03
C ILE A 257 6.20 8.11 18.12
N LEU A 258 6.26 6.80 18.25
CA LEU A 258 5.67 6.10 19.38
C LEU A 258 6.53 6.40 20.60
N ASN A 259 6.00 7.23 21.51
CA ASN A 259 6.58 7.47 22.83
C ASN A 259 6.42 6.26 23.74
#